data_97cb605a9e44abb3e6a752e84c89e55d
#
_entry.id   97cb605a9e44abb3e6a752e84c89e55d
#
_cell.length_a   1.000
_cell.length_b   1.000
_cell.length_c   1.000
_cell.angle_alpha   90.00
_cell.angle_beta   90.00
_cell.angle_gamma   90.00
#
_symmetry.space_group_name_H-M   'P 1'
#
loop_
_entity.id
_entity.type
_entity.pdbx_description
1 polymer ?
#
loop_
_entity_poly.entity_id
_entity_poly.type
_entity_poly.pdbx_seq_one_letter_code
_entity_poly.pdbx_strand_id
1 'polypeptide(L)'
;MSKHHHRDRSWAPAPESLPEDAHVIDNHTHVASVVPFARAMSHEAVAKGQPEVPVYDVDELLAQAKTVGVTGIIDCGCEYPNLQRAIDMAVDHPGQVHAAIAIHPNEAVRHGHRAVAGPDGLAVTYKPYHDVPFDEAMAEVERLARAYPDQVVAIGETGMDLFRTGEGALELQREAFRAHIALAKELNLPMQIHDRDSHKEVIETLLADGAPERTVFHSYSGDAEMAEIARKHGWYLSFSGTVSYKGNEGIRESLRIVGLDHAMVETDAPYLTPMPYRGRTNAPYMIPYTLRAMADTLDLPLAAVARGTRATTRAVYGV
;
A
#
# COMPACT_ATOMS: atom_id res chain seq x y z
N MET A 1 28.88 18.63 18.49
CA MET A 1 27.57 19.30 18.25
C MET A 1 26.93 18.63 17.07
N SER A 2 25.99 17.70 17.33
CA SER A 2 25.20 17.04 16.28
C SER A 2 24.30 18.09 15.62
N LYS A 3 24.49 18.35 14.32
CA LYS A 3 23.55 19.14 13.52
C LYS A 3 22.28 18.32 13.44
N HIS A 4 21.30 18.57 14.30
CA HIS A 4 19.94 18.17 14.07
C HIS A 4 19.48 18.84 12.76
N HIS A 5 19.62 18.17 11.62
CA HIS A 5 18.93 18.58 10.43
C HIS A 5 17.44 18.53 10.74
N HIS A 6 16.82 19.67 10.97
CA HIS A 6 15.37 19.78 11.03
C HIS A 6 14.81 19.20 9.74
N ARG A 7 14.11 18.08 9.84
CA ARG A 7 13.42 17.51 8.67
C ARG A 7 12.37 18.51 8.22
N ASP A 8 12.45 18.89 6.95
CA ASP A 8 11.42 19.71 6.30
C ASP A 8 10.12 18.89 6.25
N ARG A 9 9.04 19.45 6.81
CA ARG A 9 7.71 18.83 6.87
C ARG A 9 6.75 19.39 5.84
N SER A 10 7.16 20.41 5.07
CA SER A 10 6.34 20.97 4.00
C SER A 10 5.99 19.91 2.97
N TRP A 11 4.90 20.10 2.24
CA TRP A 11 4.58 19.27 1.08
C TRP A 11 5.70 19.33 0.05
N ALA A 12 5.93 18.21 -0.61
CA ALA A 12 6.79 18.20 -1.79
C ALA A 12 6.14 19.02 -2.90
N PRO A 13 6.92 19.74 -3.75
CA PRO A 13 6.36 20.38 -4.92
C PRO A 13 5.67 19.34 -5.82
N ALA A 14 4.59 19.77 -6.50
CA ALA A 14 3.96 18.91 -7.49
C ALA A 14 5.00 18.57 -8.57
N PRO A 15 5.12 17.27 -8.94
CA PRO A 15 5.98 16.90 -10.06
C PRO A 15 5.43 17.45 -11.38
N GLU A 16 6.27 17.50 -12.39
CA GLU A 16 5.83 17.68 -13.76
C GLU A 16 4.80 16.60 -14.12
N SER A 17 3.70 16.99 -14.75
CA SER A 17 2.63 16.08 -15.12
C SER A 17 3.09 15.00 -16.09
N LEU A 18 2.48 13.83 -15.99
CA LEU A 18 2.66 12.78 -16.97
C LEU A 18 2.07 13.22 -18.33
N PRO A 19 2.59 12.70 -19.46
CA PRO A 19 1.97 12.91 -20.77
C PRO A 19 0.50 12.50 -20.75
N GLU A 20 -0.33 13.20 -21.53
CA GLU A 20 -1.79 13.00 -21.56
C GLU A 20 -2.21 11.56 -21.88
N ASP A 21 -1.43 10.86 -22.71
CA ASP A 21 -1.64 9.45 -23.07
C ASP A 21 -1.06 8.44 -22.08
N ALA A 22 -0.42 8.92 -21.01
CA ALA A 22 0.32 8.11 -20.03
C ALA A 22 -0.18 8.28 -18.60
N HIS A 23 -1.48 8.46 -18.40
CA HIS A 23 -2.11 8.50 -17.07
C HIS A 23 -1.94 7.18 -16.33
N VAL A 24 -1.92 7.23 -14.99
CA VAL A 24 -1.72 6.07 -14.12
C VAL A 24 -2.76 5.98 -13.02
N ILE A 25 -2.76 4.83 -12.36
CA ILE A 25 -3.56 4.53 -11.16
C ILE A 25 -2.56 4.25 -10.03
N ASP A 26 -2.75 4.90 -8.88
CA ASP A 26 -2.08 4.56 -7.63
C ASP A 26 -2.74 3.29 -7.07
N ASN A 27 -2.08 2.14 -7.24
CA ASN A 27 -2.75 0.88 -6.96
C ASN A 27 -2.81 0.50 -5.46
N HIS A 28 -2.17 1.28 -4.59
CA HIS A 28 -2.27 1.11 -3.14
C HIS A 28 -1.96 2.41 -2.40
N THR A 29 -2.93 2.91 -1.67
CA THR A 29 -2.79 4.13 -0.85
C THR A 29 -3.75 4.10 0.34
N HIS A 30 -3.49 4.92 1.35
CA HIS A 30 -4.40 5.19 2.47
C HIS A 30 -4.72 6.69 2.47
N VAL A 31 -5.38 7.17 1.41
CA VAL A 31 -5.57 8.62 1.18
C VAL A 31 -6.31 9.30 2.33
N ALA A 32 -7.28 8.62 2.94
CA ALA A 32 -7.97 9.14 4.13
C ALA A 32 -7.04 9.32 5.34
N SER A 33 -5.96 8.54 5.43
CA SER A 33 -4.95 8.66 6.49
C SER A 33 -3.96 9.79 6.24
N VAL A 34 -3.87 10.30 5.01
CA VAL A 34 -3.00 11.45 4.67
C VAL A 34 -3.42 12.69 5.45
N VAL A 35 -4.72 12.94 5.59
CA VAL A 35 -5.26 14.14 6.25
C VAL A 35 -4.84 14.22 7.73
N PRO A 36 -5.13 13.22 8.59
CA PRO A 36 -4.70 13.25 9.99
C PRO A 36 -3.18 13.20 10.13
N PHE A 37 -2.47 12.49 9.25
CA PHE A 37 -1.01 12.45 9.25
C PHE A 37 -0.41 13.83 8.95
N ALA A 38 -0.88 14.53 7.91
CA ALA A 38 -0.45 15.88 7.57
C ALA A 38 -0.71 16.88 8.72
N ARG A 39 -1.87 16.74 9.38
CA ARG A 39 -2.20 17.54 10.56
C ARG A 39 -1.21 17.31 11.70
N ALA A 40 -0.86 16.07 11.99
CA ALA A 40 0.15 15.74 13.00
C ALA A 40 1.53 16.30 12.63
N MET A 41 1.93 16.22 11.35
CA MET A 41 3.18 16.80 10.85
C MET A 41 3.20 18.32 10.95
N SER A 42 2.06 18.99 10.69
CA SER A 42 1.91 20.45 10.84
C SER A 42 2.08 20.86 12.31
N HIS A 43 1.43 20.17 13.23
CA HIS A 43 1.61 20.42 14.67
C HIS A 43 3.05 20.23 15.13
N GLU A 44 3.74 19.18 14.64
CA GLU A 44 5.16 18.94 14.93
C GLU A 44 6.04 20.08 14.38
N ALA A 45 5.77 20.56 13.16
CA ALA A 45 6.49 21.68 12.54
C ALA A 45 6.36 22.95 13.38
N VAL A 46 5.12 23.33 13.75
CA VAL A 46 4.84 24.51 14.59
C VAL A 46 5.50 24.41 15.96
N ALA A 47 5.44 23.24 16.61
CA ALA A 47 6.09 22.98 17.90
C ALA A 47 7.62 23.15 17.84
N LYS A 48 8.22 23.02 16.64
CA LYS A 48 9.65 23.23 16.37
C LYS A 48 9.98 24.61 15.79
N GLY A 49 9.03 25.55 15.80
CA GLY A 49 9.20 26.91 15.28
C GLY A 49 9.28 26.98 13.74
N GLN A 50 8.80 25.95 13.04
CA GLN A 50 8.67 25.96 11.59
C GLN A 50 7.29 26.52 11.17
N PRO A 51 7.12 26.96 9.92
CA PRO A 51 5.82 27.37 9.41
C PRO A 51 4.78 26.25 9.50
N GLU A 52 3.53 26.63 9.70
CA GLU A 52 2.41 25.71 9.60
C GLU A 52 2.35 25.10 8.20
N VAL A 53 2.09 23.78 8.14
CA VAL A 53 1.94 23.05 6.89
C VAL A 53 0.45 22.98 6.54
N PRO A 54 0.02 23.38 5.33
CA PRO A 54 -1.38 23.23 4.91
C PRO A 54 -1.86 21.80 5.06
N VAL A 55 -3.12 21.62 5.46
CA VAL A 55 -3.78 20.31 5.51
C VAL A 55 -4.85 20.29 4.42
N TYR A 56 -4.65 19.46 3.43
CA TYR A 56 -5.60 19.25 2.33
C TYR A 56 -6.61 18.19 2.73
N ASP A 57 -7.85 18.35 2.30
CA ASP A 57 -8.85 17.28 2.40
C ASP A 57 -8.69 16.24 1.27
N VAL A 58 -9.52 15.19 1.29
CA VAL A 58 -9.42 14.10 0.31
C VAL A 58 -9.70 14.60 -1.11
N ASP A 59 -10.71 15.46 -1.29
CA ASP A 59 -11.07 16.01 -2.61
C ASP A 59 -9.93 16.83 -3.20
N GLU A 60 -9.28 17.66 -2.38
CA GLU A 60 -8.11 18.44 -2.76
C GLU A 60 -6.93 17.53 -3.14
N LEU A 61 -6.68 16.45 -2.39
CA LEU A 61 -5.61 15.48 -2.70
C LEU A 61 -5.89 14.74 -4.02
N LEU A 62 -7.13 14.33 -4.25
CA LEU A 62 -7.55 13.68 -5.51
C LEU A 62 -7.46 14.66 -6.71
N ALA A 63 -7.86 15.91 -6.50
CA ALA A 63 -7.71 16.94 -7.52
C ALA A 63 -6.24 17.20 -7.89
N GLN A 64 -5.35 17.31 -6.88
CA GLN A 64 -3.91 17.45 -7.10
C GLN A 64 -3.33 16.24 -7.86
N ALA A 65 -3.71 15.01 -7.48
CA ALA A 65 -3.29 13.80 -8.16
C ALA A 65 -3.66 13.83 -9.65
N LYS A 66 -4.87 14.26 -9.97
CA LYS A 66 -5.35 14.36 -11.36
C LYS A 66 -4.54 15.37 -12.17
N THR A 67 -4.09 16.49 -11.59
CA THR A 67 -3.27 17.50 -12.31
C THR A 67 -1.93 16.95 -12.80
N VAL A 68 -1.41 15.91 -12.18
CA VAL A 68 -0.13 15.29 -12.55
C VAL A 68 -0.27 13.98 -13.32
N GLY A 69 -1.51 13.61 -13.68
CA GLY A 69 -1.79 12.42 -14.49
C GLY A 69 -2.10 11.15 -13.68
N VAL A 70 -2.35 11.25 -12.37
CA VAL A 70 -2.86 10.14 -11.54
C VAL A 70 -4.39 10.22 -11.56
N THR A 71 -5.03 9.35 -12.32
CA THR A 71 -6.47 9.43 -12.62
C THR A 71 -7.35 8.52 -11.79
N GLY A 72 -6.74 7.60 -11.06
CA GLY A 72 -7.44 6.67 -10.17
C GLY A 72 -6.56 6.27 -9.01
N ILE A 73 -7.18 5.83 -7.93
CA ILE A 73 -6.52 5.25 -6.76
C ILE A 73 -7.27 4.01 -6.29
N ILE A 74 -6.56 3.10 -5.62
CA ILE A 74 -7.15 2.04 -4.80
C ILE A 74 -6.85 2.39 -3.34
N ASP A 75 -7.88 2.85 -2.60
CA ASP A 75 -7.77 3.18 -1.18
C ASP A 75 -7.94 1.94 -0.33
N CYS A 76 -7.03 1.74 0.62
CA CYS A 76 -6.98 0.54 1.43
C CYS A 76 -7.58 0.77 2.82
N GLY A 77 -8.69 0.06 3.12
CA GLY A 77 -9.30 -0.05 4.44
C GLY A 77 -8.85 -1.34 5.12
N CYS A 78 -7.87 -1.24 6.02
CA CYS A 78 -7.22 -2.41 6.62
C CYS A 78 -7.34 -2.49 8.16
N GLU A 79 -8.13 -1.62 8.77
CA GLU A 79 -8.59 -1.67 10.16
C GLU A 79 -10.12 -1.82 10.18
N TYR A 80 -10.67 -2.54 11.13
CA TYR A 80 -12.11 -2.82 11.24
C TYR A 80 -13.02 -1.59 11.02
N PRO A 81 -12.76 -0.41 11.65
CA PRO A 81 -13.58 0.78 11.41
C PRO A 81 -13.36 1.44 10.04
N ASN A 82 -12.27 1.10 9.34
CA ASN A 82 -11.87 1.72 8.09
C ASN A 82 -12.39 0.97 6.85
N LEU A 83 -12.92 -0.25 7.02
CA LEU A 83 -13.47 -1.06 5.94
C LEU A 83 -14.57 -0.31 5.19
N GLN A 84 -15.62 0.11 5.92
CA GLN A 84 -16.74 0.85 5.33
C GLN A 84 -16.30 2.21 4.77
N ARG A 85 -15.38 2.91 5.46
CA ARG A 85 -14.89 4.23 5.00
C ARG A 85 -14.22 4.17 3.63
N ALA A 86 -13.41 3.16 3.34
CA ALA A 86 -12.79 2.99 2.02
C ALA A 86 -13.86 2.78 0.93
N ILE A 87 -14.90 2.02 1.25
CA ILE A 87 -16.04 1.80 0.36
C ILE A 87 -16.84 3.08 0.14
N ASP A 88 -17.17 3.82 1.21
CA ASP A 88 -17.92 5.08 1.13
C ASP A 88 -17.18 6.08 0.22
N MET A 89 -15.84 6.16 0.35
CA MET A 89 -15.01 6.99 -0.53
C MET A 89 -15.09 6.54 -1.99
N ALA A 90 -15.11 5.24 -2.26
CA ALA A 90 -15.27 4.73 -3.62
C ALA A 90 -16.68 4.99 -4.19
N VAL A 91 -17.72 5.01 -3.35
CA VAL A 91 -19.07 5.41 -3.71
C VAL A 91 -19.16 6.90 -4.05
N ASP A 92 -18.48 7.74 -3.24
CA ASP A 92 -18.51 9.20 -3.42
C ASP A 92 -17.68 9.66 -4.63
N HIS A 93 -16.68 8.87 -5.06
CA HIS A 93 -15.78 9.20 -6.19
C HIS A 93 -15.77 8.10 -7.27
N PRO A 94 -16.89 7.83 -7.93
CA PRO A 94 -17.02 6.72 -8.87
C PRO A 94 -16.06 6.86 -10.05
N GLY A 95 -15.35 5.77 -10.36
CA GLY A 95 -14.36 5.71 -11.44
C GLY A 95 -13.01 6.40 -11.15
N GLN A 96 -12.89 7.06 -10.00
CA GLN A 96 -11.62 7.64 -9.53
C GLN A 96 -11.07 6.91 -8.31
N VAL A 97 -11.94 6.47 -7.39
CA VAL A 97 -11.56 5.73 -6.19
C VAL A 97 -12.16 4.34 -6.25
N HIS A 98 -11.34 3.35 -5.94
CA HIS A 98 -11.73 1.96 -5.73
C HIS A 98 -11.26 1.54 -4.34
N ALA A 99 -11.88 0.52 -3.75
CA ALA A 99 -11.55 0.06 -2.41
C ALA A 99 -10.84 -1.31 -2.44
N ALA A 100 -9.79 -1.44 -1.63
CA ALA A 100 -9.30 -2.72 -1.15
C ALA A 100 -9.63 -2.84 0.34
N ILE A 101 -10.15 -3.99 0.79
CA ILE A 101 -10.54 -4.18 2.18
C ILE A 101 -10.01 -5.51 2.74
N ALA A 102 -9.48 -5.47 3.95
CA ALA A 102 -9.01 -6.63 4.70
C ALA A 102 -8.77 -6.27 6.17
N ILE A 103 -8.32 -7.22 6.96
CA ILE A 103 -7.75 -6.97 8.28
C ILE A 103 -6.24 -7.13 8.19
N HIS A 104 -5.50 -6.02 8.35
CA HIS A 104 -4.05 -5.99 8.31
C HIS A 104 -3.42 -6.98 9.30
N PRO A 105 -2.29 -7.65 9.00
CA PRO A 105 -1.71 -8.65 9.89
C PRO A 105 -1.46 -8.15 11.31
N ASN A 106 -1.06 -6.90 11.50
CA ASN A 106 -0.89 -6.31 12.83
C ASN A 106 -2.21 -6.03 13.56
N GLU A 107 -3.29 -5.83 12.83
CA GLU A 107 -4.64 -5.68 13.40
C GLU A 107 -5.26 -7.06 13.71
N ALA A 108 -5.07 -8.05 12.82
CA ALA A 108 -5.59 -9.40 13.01
C ALA A 108 -5.19 -10.01 14.36
N VAL A 109 -3.92 -9.82 14.77
CA VAL A 109 -3.43 -10.31 16.08
C VAL A 109 -3.91 -9.47 17.27
N ARG A 110 -4.38 -8.24 17.04
CA ARG A 110 -4.95 -7.39 18.09
C ARG A 110 -6.39 -7.75 18.38
N HIS A 111 -7.13 -8.24 17.41
CA HIS A 111 -8.47 -8.77 17.62
C HIS A 111 -8.43 -9.93 18.62
N GLY A 112 -9.25 -9.82 19.69
CA GLY A 112 -9.21 -10.75 20.84
C GLY A 112 -7.95 -10.62 21.71
N HIS A 113 -7.18 -9.51 21.61
CA HIS A 113 -6.06 -9.14 22.49
C HIS A 113 -4.91 -10.15 22.50
N ARG A 114 -4.52 -10.69 21.33
CA ARG A 114 -3.50 -11.74 21.20
C ARG A 114 -2.16 -11.24 20.64
N ALA A 115 -2.00 -9.94 20.44
CA ALA A 115 -0.77 -9.37 19.87
C ALA A 115 0.44 -9.53 20.81
N VAL A 116 1.60 -9.79 20.20
CA VAL A 116 2.90 -9.89 20.88
C VAL A 116 3.79 -8.77 20.36
N ALA A 117 4.50 -8.08 21.27
CA ALA A 117 5.41 -6.99 20.89
C ALA A 117 6.49 -7.47 19.93
N GLY A 118 6.71 -6.70 18.87
CA GLY A 118 7.66 -7.01 17.82
C GLY A 118 9.07 -6.45 18.06
N PRO A 119 9.98 -6.74 17.13
CA PRO A 119 11.36 -6.22 17.14
C PRO A 119 11.47 -4.69 17.08
N ASP A 120 10.43 -3.99 16.63
CA ASP A 120 10.39 -2.52 16.60
C ASP A 120 10.40 -1.87 17.99
N GLY A 121 10.19 -2.66 19.04
CA GLY A 121 10.22 -2.22 20.45
C GLY A 121 9.02 -1.35 20.85
N LEU A 122 7.98 -1.22 20.00
CA LEU A 122 6.80 -0.48 20.34
C LEU A 122 5.88 -1.29 21.26
N ALA A 123 5.26 -0.61 22.21
CA ALA A 123 4.26 -1.23 23.07
C ALA A 123 3.01 -1.61 22.26
N VAL A 124 2.47 -2.78 22.52
CA VAL A 124 1.17 -3.19 21.97
C VAL A 124 0.09 -2.31 22.59
N THR A 125 -0.73 -1.70 21.72
CA THR A 125 -1.86 -0.88 22.14
C THR A 125 -3.15 -1.45 21.55
N TYR A 126 -4.24 -1.36 22.32
CA TYR A 126 -5.56 -1.83 21.90
C TYR A 126 -6.53 -0.66 21.82
N LYS A 127 -7.46 -0.74 20.88
CA LYS A 127 -8.58 0.17 20.69
C LYS A 127 -9.88 -0.60 20.98
N PRO A 128 -11.00 0.05 21.29
CA PRO A 128 -12.25 -0.64 21.64
C PRO A 128 -12.72 -1.67 20.60
N TYR A 129 -12.46 -1.45 19.32
CA TYR A 129 -12.87 -2.38 18.28
C TYR A 129 -12.02 -3.67 18.23
N HIS A 130 -10.89 -3.73 18.95
CA HIS A 130 -10.13 -4.98 19.11
C HIS A 130 -10.79 -5.99 20.06
N ASP A 131 -11.86 -5.58 20.78
CA ASP A 131 -12.69 -6.52 21.54
C ASP A 131 -13.51 -7.44 20.61
N VAL A 132 -13.74 -7.02 19.35
CA VAL A 132 -14.34 -7.87 18.32
C VAL A 132 -13.38 -9.01 17.99
N PRO A 133 -13.80 -10.28 18.03
CA PRO A 133 -12.97 -11.40 17.62
C PRO A 133 -12.59 -11.32 16.14
N PHE A 134 -11.45 -11.93 15.77
CA PHE A 134 -10.95 -11.89 14.38
C PHE A 134 -11.94 -12.50 13.37
N ASP A 135 -12.59 -13.59 13.72
CA ASP A 135 -13.58 -14.26 12.87
C ASP A 135 -14.79 -13.37 12.57
N GLU A 136 -15.26 -12.60 13.54
CA GLU A 136 -16.32 -11.60 13.33
C GLU A 136 -15.82 -10.43 12.46
N ALA A 137 -14.60 -9.96 12.68
CA ALA A 137 -13.99 -8.93 11.83
C ALA A 137 -13.83 -9.41 10.38
N MET A 138 -13.44 -10.67 10.19
CA MET A 138 -13.31 -11.30 8.87
C MET A 138 -14.67 -11.49 8.19
N ALA A 139 -15.71 -11.87 8.95
CA ALA A 139 -17.09 -11.95 8.44
C ALA A 139 -17.61 -10.59 7.95
N GLU A 140 -17.18 -9.48 8.58
CA GLU A 140 -17.52 -8.14 8.10
C GLU A 140 -16.81 -7.80 6.78
N VAL A 141 -15.53 -8.19 6.62
CA VAL A 141 -14.82 -8.05 5.32
C VAL A 141 -15.58 -8.78 4.22
N GLU A 142 -15.97 -10.04 4.45
CA GLU A 142 -16.75 -10.82 3.50
C GLU A 142 -18.10 -10.17 3.17
N ARG A 143 -18.85 -9.76 4.20
CA ARG A 143 -20.15 -9.11 4.04
C ARG A 143 -20.05 -7.85 3.18
N LEU A 144 -19.05 -7.01 3.44
CA LEU A 144 -18.83 -5.77 2.70
C LEU A 144 -18.39 -6.03 1.28
N ALA A 145 -17.45 -6.94 1.04
CA ALA A 145 -17.00 -7.28 -0.31
C ALA A 145 -18.15 -7.81 -1.19
N ARG A 146 -19.08 -8.59 -0.61
CA ARG A 146 -20.27 -9.08 -1.32
C ARG A 146 -21.33 -8.01 -1.53
N ALA A 147 -21.45 -7.04 -0.60
CA ALA A 147 -22.47 -5.98 -0.68
C ALA A 147 -22.08 -4.87 -1.67
N TYR A 148 -20.79 -4.68 -1.92
CA TYR A 148 -20.25 -3.58 -2.74
C TYR A 148 -19.29 -4.08 -3.84
N PRO A 149 -19.75 -4.99 -4.74
CA PRO A 149 -18.87 -5.64 -5.73
C PRO A 149 -18.31 -4.68 -6.79
N ASP A 150 -18.94 -3.52 -7.00
CA ASP A 150 -18.48 -2.51 -7.94
C ASP A 150 -17.40 -1.58 -7.32
N GLN A 151 -17.35 -1.48 -6.00
CA GLN A 151 -16.41 -0.62 -5.27
C GLN A 151 -15.21 -1.39 -4.75
N VAL A 152 -15.42 -2.62 -4.25
CA VAL A 152 -14.36 -3.47 -3.70
C VAL A 152 -13.71 -4.27 -4.82
N VAL A 153 -12.49 -3.87 -5.17
CA VAL A 153 -11.74 -4.46 -6.29
C VAL A 153 -10.64 -5.42 -5.84
N ALA A 154 -10.37 -5.51 -4.54
CA ALA A 154 -9.36 -6.40 -3.97
C ALA A 154 -9.63 -6.76 -2.51
N ILE A 155 -9.13 -7.92 -2.10
CA ILE A 155 -8.93 -8.28 -0.69
C ILE A 155 -7.50 -7.83 -0.32
N GLY A 156 -7.38 -6.87 0.56
CA GLY A 156 -6.08 -6.28 0.96
C GLY A 156 -6.29 -5.06 1.87
N GLU A 157 -5.35 -4.78 2.66
CA GLU A 157 -3.99 -5.28 2.85
C GLU A 157 -3.96 -6.42 3.88
N THR A 158 -3.44 -7.57 3.50
CA THR A 158 -3.31 -8.77 4.35
C THR A 158 -1.94 -9.42 4.14
N GLY A 159 -1.54 -10.35 4.98
CA GLY A 159 -0.23 -11.02 4.88
C GLY A 159 0.43 -11.19 6.24
N MET A 160 1.73 -10.88 6.34
CA MET A 160 2.47 -11.03 7.59
C MET A 160 3.45 -9.86 7.83
N ASP A 161 3.68 -9.54 9.12
CA ASP A 161 4.60 -8.49 9.56
C ASP A 161 5.32 -8.96 10.84
N LEU A 162 6.56 -9.42 10.69
CA LEU A 162 7.40 -9.88 11.80
C LEU A 162 8.29 -8.76 12.37
N PHE A 163 8.20 -7.54 11.82
CA PHE A 163 8.85 -6.37 12.40
C PHE A 163 8.04 -5.73 13.52
N ARG A 164 6.71 -5.62 13.34
CA ARG A 164 5.81 -5.00 14.33
C ARG A 164 5.15 -6.01 15.24
N THR A 165 5.12 -7.27 14.87
CA THR A 165 4.55 -8.36 15.67
C THR A 165 5.60 -9.42 15.87
N GLY A 166 5.82 -9.83 17.13
CA GLY A 166 6.82 -10.84 17.47
C GLY A 166 6.45 -12.24 16.97
N GLU A 167 7.46 -13.09 16.85
CA GLU A 167 7.33 -14.48 16.39
C GLU A 167 6.28 -15.31 17.15
N GLY A 168 6.01 -14.98 18.42
CA GLY A 168 4.96 -15.63 19.21
C GLY A 168 3.54 -15.48 18.66
N ALA A 169 3.29 -14.52 17.73
CA ALA A 169 2.01 -14.35 17.05
C ALA A 169 2.06 -14.74 15.56
N LEU A 170 3.13 -15.37 15.08
CA LEU A 170 3.29 -15.78 13.68
C LEU A 170 2.13 -16.66 13.20
N GLU A 171 1.76 -17.67 13.97
CA GLU A 171 0.68 -18.59 13.57
C GLU A 171 -0.67 -17.87 13.51
N LEU A 172 -0.91 -16.88 14.36
CA LEU A 172 -2.13 -16.07 14.30
C LEU A 172 -2.18 -15.22 13.02
N GLN A 173 -1.06 -14.63 12.61
CA GLN A 173 -0.99 -13.93 11.32
C GLN A 173 -1.16 -14.88 10.16
N ARG A 174 -0.57 -16.09 10.23
CA ARG A 174 -0.71 -17.11 9.20
C ARG A 174 -2.15 -17.60 9.06
N GLU A 175 -2.86 -17.83 10.17
CA GLU A 175 -4.28 -18.18 10.17
C GLU A 175 -5.12 -17.07 9.54
N ALA A 176 -4.87 -15.82 9.92
CA ALA A 176 -5.55 -14.66 9.33
C ALA A 176 -5.26 -14.53 7.83
N PHE A 177 -4.02 -14.69 7.41
CA PHE A 177 -3.63 -14.65 6.00
C PHE A 177 -4.32 -15.75 5.19
N ARG A 178 -4.39 -16.98 5.71
CA ARG A 178 -5.13 -18.10 5.09
C ARG A 178 -6.62 -17.82 4.91
N ALA A 179 -7.25 -17.18 5.91
CA ALA A 179 -8.64 -16.77 5.80
C ALA A 179 -8.86 -15.77 4.64
N HIS A 180 -7.96 -14.79 4.49
CA HIS A 180 -8.03 -13.85 3.37
C HIS A 180 -7.71 -14.49 2.02
N ILE A 181 -6.75 -15.42 1.94
CA ILE A 181 -6.49 -16.21 0.73
C ILE A 181 -7.74 -16.97 0.29
N ALA A 182 -8.41 -17.64 1.22
CA ALA A 182 -9.64 -18.37 0.94
C ALA A 182 -10.74 -17.45 0.42
N LEU A 183 -10.96 -16.29 1.07
CA LEU A 183 -11.97 -15.31 0.67
C LEU A 183 -11.66 -14.70 -0.71
N ALA A 184 -10.40 -14.30 -0.96
CA ALA A 184 -10.00 -13.75 -2.26
C ALA A 184 -10.26 -14.74 -3.41
N LYS A 185 -9.96 -16.03 -3.19
CA LYS A 185 -10.24 -17.11 -4.17
C LYS A 185 -11.73 -17.33 -4.36
N GLU A 186 -12.52 -17.36 -3.28
CA GLU A 186 -13.96 -17.54 -3.33
C GLU A 186 -14.66 -16.43 -4.11
N LEU A 187 -14.25 -15.17 -3.86
CA LEU A 187 -14.80 -14.00 -4.53
C LEU A 187 -14.19 -13.71 -5.90
N ASN A 188 -13.15 -14.47 -6.29
CA ASN A 188 -12.34 -14.20 -7.48
C ASN A 188 -11.83 -12.75 -7.52
N LEU A 189 -11.36 -12.25 -6.39
CA LEU A 189 -10.77 -10.91 -6.27
C LEU A 189 -9.23 -10.98 -6.22
N PRO A 190 -8.54 -9.97 -6.75
CA PRO A 190 -7.11 -9.77 -6.49
C PRO A 190 -6.83 -9.69 -4.99
N MET A 191 -5.61 -10.05 -4.60
CA MET A 191 -5.17 -9.92 -3.22
C MET A 191 -3.93 -9.03 -3.12
N GLN A 192 -3.97 -8.02 -2.24
CA GLN A 192 -2.83 -7.16 -1.91
C GLN A 192 -2.17 -7.64 -0.64
N ILE A 193 -0.89 -8.00 -0.74
CA ILE A 193 -0.12 -8.62 0.33
C ILE A 193 0.84 -7.62 0.97
N HIS A 194 0.70 -7.47 2.27
CA HIS A 194 1.69 -6.91 3.17
C HIS A 194 2.74 -7.96 3.53
N ASP A 195 3.99 -7.64 3.31
CA ASP A 195 5.10 -8.53 3.63
C ASP A 195 6.25 -7.72 4.23
N ARG A 196 6.46 -7.84 5.54
CA ARG A 196 7.53 -7.14 6.24
C ARG A 196 8.31 -8.07 7.16
N ASP A 197 9.58 -8.31 6.80
CA ASP A 197 10.47 -9.24 7.51
C ASP A 197 9.89 -10.67 7.61
N SER A 198 9.03 -11.06 6.63
CA SER A 198 8.25 -12.31 6.63
C SER A 198 8.19 -12.98 5.26
N HIS A 199 9.11 -12.65 4.36
CA HIS A 199 9.11 -13.10 2.96
C HIS A 199 8.94 -14.62 2.82
N LYS A 200 9.72 -15.38 3.61
CA LYS A 200 9.68 -16.83 3.61
C LYS A 200 8.31 -17.36 4.02
N GLU A 201 7.77 -16.88 5.12
CA GLU A 201 6.52 -17.31 5.71
C GLU A 201 5.31 -16.99 4.80
N VAL A 202 5.35 -15.81 4.15
CA VAL A 202 4.35 -15.40 3.15
C VAL A 202 4.39 -16.33 1.95
N ILE A 203 5.57 -16.56 1.35
CA ILE A 203 5.74 -17.44 0.19
C ILE A 203 5.30 -18.88 0.52
N GLU A 204 5.76 -19.42 1.65
CA GLU A 204 5.39 -20.76 2.08
C GLU A 204 3.87 -20.93 2.23
N THR A 205 3.19 -19.93 2.80
CA THR A 205 1.74 -19.95 2.97
C THR A 205 1.01 -19.89 1.62
N LEU A 206 1.43 -19.00 0.72
CA LEU A 206 0.86 -18.89 -0.63
C LEU A 206 1.01 -20.19 -1.42
N LEU A 207 2.17 -20.85 -1.33
CA LEU A 207 2.44 -22.10 -2.04
C LEU A 207 1.66 -23.27 -1.43
N ALA A 208 1.51 -23.32 -0.11
CA ALA A 208 0.79 -24.38 0.59
C ALA A 208 -0.73 -24.31 0.33
N ASP A 209 -1.31 -23.13 0.37
CA ASP A 209 -2.77 -22.94 0.27
C ASP A 209 -3.24 -22.68 -1.17
N GLY A 210 -2.30 -22.44 -2.09
CA GLY A 210 -2.57 -21.99 -3.47
C GLY A 210 -2.94 -20.53 -3.50
N ALA A 211 -2.05 -19.68 -4.02
CA ALA A 211 -2.26 -18.25 -4.14
C ALA A 211 -3.50 -17.91 -4.99
N PRO A 212 -4.22 -16.81 -4.72
CA PRO A 212 -5.19 -16.27 -5.66
C PRO A 212 -4.54 -15.98 -7.02
N GLU A 213 -5.30 -16.11 -8.11
CA GLU A 213 -4.78 -15.91 -9.47
C GLU A 213 -4.09 -14.55 -9.65
N ARG A 214 -4.64 -13.51 -9.02
CA ARG A 214 -4.14 -12.13 -9.09
C ARG A 214 -3.57 -11.71 -7.74
N THR A 215 -2.37 -12.20 -7.44
CA THR A 215 -1.64 -11.95 -6.19
C THR A 215 -0.66 -10.80 -6.39
N VAL A 216 -0.76 -9.76 -5.57
CA VAL A 216 0.04 -8.53 -5.62
C VAL A 216 0.78 -8.34 -4.31
N PHE A 217 2.11 -8.27 -4.35
CA PHE A 217 2.90 -7.81 -3.22
C PHE A 217 2.93 -6.29 -3.24
N HIS A 218 2.19 -5.64 -2.35
CA HIS A 218 2.23 -4.19 -2.23
C HIS A 218 3.53 -3.75 -1.59
N SER A 219 3.96 -2.50 -1.89
CA SER A 219 5.20 -1.90 -1.36
C SER A 219 6.37 -2.89 -1.30
N TYR A 220 6.60 -3.58 -2.43
CA TYR A 220 7.55 -4.68 -2.51
C TYR A 220 8.88 -4.39 -1.81
N SER A 221 9.26 -5.26 -0.89
CA SER A 221 10.44 -5.12 -0.05
C SER A 221 11.40 -6.30 -0.12
N GLY A 222 11.08 -7.30 -0.96
CA GLY A 222 11.92 -8.47 -1.18
C GLY A 222 13.16 -8.21 -2.04
N ASP A 223 13.88 -9.27 -2.33
CA ASP A 223 15.09 -9.28 -3.15
C ASP A 223 14.86 -9.92 -4.53
N ALA A 224 15.95 -10.09 -5.29
CA ALA A 224 15.93 -10.68 -6.61
C ALA A 224 15.45 -12.14 -6.61
N GLU A 225 15.77 -12.93 -5.58
CA GLU A 225 15.33 -14.33 -5.48
C GLU A 225 13.81 -14.40 -5.32
N MET A 226 13.25 -13.58 -4.44
CA MET A 226 11.80 -13.47 -4.28
C MET A 226 11.12 -12.96 -5.56
N ALA A 227 11.72 -12.03 -6.29
CA ALA A 227 11.18 -11.56 -7.56
C ALA A 227 11.14 -12.66 -8.64
N GLU A 228 12.14 -13.53 -8.70
CA GLU A 228 12.11 -14.71 -9.59
C GLU A 228 11.00 -15.70 -9.21
N ILE A 229 10.76 -15.90 -7.91
CA ILE A 229 9.65 -16.71 -7.44
C ILE A 229 8.32 -16.08 -7.88
N ALA A 230 8.14 -14.78 -7.66
CA ALA A 230 6.93 -14.04 -8.05
C ALA A 230 6.70 -14.16 -9.58
N ARG A 231 7.74 -13.92 -10.39
CA ARG A 231 7.67 -14.04 -11.85
C ARG A 231 7.28 -15.47 -12.29
N LYS A 232 7.85 -16.50 -11.67
CA LYS A 232 7.56 -17.91 -11.97
C LYS A 232 6.10 -18.27 -11.69
N HIS A 233 5.51 -17.67 -10.65
CA HIS A 233 4.13 -17.95 -10.24
C HIS A 233 3.11 -16.97 -10.82
N GLY A 234 3.54 -16.00 -11.66
CA GLY A 234 2.66 -15.01 -12.26
C GLY A 234 2.15 -13.97 -11.25
N TRP A 235 2.85 -13.77 -10.13
CA TRP A 235 2.50 -12.76 -9.14
C TRP A 235 3.02 -11.38 -9.56
N TYR A 236 2.42 -10.34 -9.01
CA TYR A 236 2.69 -8.95 -9.34
C TYR A 236 3.40 -8.27 -8.19
N LEU A 237 4.32 -7.35 -8.53
CA LEU A 237 5.06 -6.53 -7.57
C LEU A 237 4.67 -5.07 -7.74
N SER A 238 4.26 -4.43 -6.66
CA SER A 238 3.94 -3.01 -6.65
C SER A 238 5.08 -2.21 -6.00
N PHE A 239 5.52 -1.18 -6.70
CA PHE A 239 6.69 -0.38 -6.33
C PHE A 239 6.25 0.99 -5.79
N SER A 240 6.58 1.23 -4.52
CA SER A 240 6.38 2.51 -3.85
C SER A 240 7.58 3.44 -4.01
N GLY A 241 7.56 4.59 -3.36
CA GLY A 241 8.68 5.54 -3.34
C GLY A 241 10.02 4.95 -2.91
N THR A 242 10.01 3.78 -2.28
CA THR A 242 11.21 3.04 -1.84
C THR A 242 12.14 2.66 -2.98
N VAL A 243 11.64 2.47 -4.21
CA VAL A 243 12.47 2.17 -5.40
C VAL A 243 13.47 3.28 -5.68
N SER A 244 13.17 4.51 -5.28
CA SER A 244 14.04 5.69 -5.44
C SER A 244 15.14 5.80 -4.39
N TYR A 245 15.14 4.98 -3.33
CA TYR A 245 16.10 5.12 -2.23
C TYR A 245 17.45 4.53 -2.61
N LYS A 246 18.53 5.25 -2.28
CA LYS A 246 19.91 4.86 -2.68
C LYS A 246 20.30 3.45 -2.24
N GLY A 247 19.87 3.01 -1.06
CA GLY A 247 20.21 1.68 -0.51
C GLY A 247 19.41 0.53 -1.11
N ASN A 248 18.40 0.78 -1.95
CA ASN A 248 17.42 -0.22 -2.38
C ASN A 248 17.73 -0.79 -3.78
N GLU A 249 19.00 -1.17 -4.04
CA GLU A 249 19.36 -1.79 -5.33
C GLU A 249 18.65 -3.13 -5.54
N GLY A 250 18.44 -3.93 -4.49
CA GLY A 250 17.69 -5.18 -4.58
C GLY A 250 16.26 -5.00 -5.12
N ILE A 251 15.56 -3.93 -4.70
CA ILE A 251 14.22 -3.59 -5.21
C ILE A 251 14.28 -3.21 -6.71
N ARG A 252 15.32 -2.46 -7.13
CA ARG A 252 15.51 -2.10 -8.53
C ARG A 252 15.86 -3.31 -9.39
N GLU A 253 16.66 -4.23 -8.86
CA GLU A 253 16.94 -5.51 -9.53
C GLU A 253 15.66 -6.34 -9.69
N SER A 254 14.85 -6.41 -8.66
CA SER A 254 13.54 -7.08 -8.70
C SER A 254 12.63 -6.47 -9.79
N LEU A 255 12.62 -5.14 -9.92
CA LEU A 255 11.88 -4.47 -11.00
C LEU A 255 12.37 -4.88 -12.39
N ARG A 256 13.70 -5.00 -12.60
CA ARG A 256 14.26 -5.49 -13.88
C ARG A 256 13.86 -6.93 -14.18
N ILE A 257 13.80 -7.78 -13.14
CA ILE A 257 13.44 -9.20 -13.27
C ILE A 257 11.98 -9.37 -13.69
N VAL A 258 11.05 -8.64 -13.05
CA VAL A 258 9.62 -8.82 -13.34
C VAL A 258 9.15 -8.03 -14.57
N GLY A 259 9.86 -6.95 -14.93
CA GLY A 259 9.47 -6.10 -16.05
C GLY A 259 8.10 -5.44 -15.84
N LEU A 260 7.63 -4.72 -16.87
CA LEU A 260 6.36 -3.98 -16.79
C LEU A 260 5.12 -4.88 -16.77
N ASP A 261 5.23 -6.10 -17.28
CA ASP A 261 4.08 -7.04 -17.34
C ASP A 261 3.64 -7.52 -15.95
N HIS A 262 4.54 -7.43 -14.95
CA HIS A 262 4.26 -7.80 -13.57
C HIS A 262 4.55 -6.68 -12.57
N ALA A 263 4.84 -5.46 -13.04
CA ALA A 263 5.11 -4.31 -12.18
C ALA A 263 3.94 -3.34 -12.15
N MET A 264 3.66 -2.83 -10.95
CA MET A 264 2.70 -1.74 -10.70
C MET A 264 3.39 -0.61 -9.95
N VAL A 265 2.69 0.53 -9.82
CA VAL A 265 3.17 1.69 -9.07
C VAL A 265 2.15 2.09 -8.03
N GLU A 266 2.63 2.48 -6.86
CA GLU A 266 1.82 2.93 -5.74
C GLU A 266 2.51 4.04 -4.96
N THR A 267 1.76 4.69 -4.06
CA THR A 267 2.34 5.61 -3.06
C THR A 267 2.54 4.96 -1.70
N ASP A 268 1.64 4.13 -1.24
CA ASP A 268 1.48 3.76 0.16
C ASP A 268 1.38 5.02 1.06
N ALA A 269 0.70 6.05 0.55
CA ALA A 269 0.57 7.31 1.28
C ALA A 269 -0.26 7.12 2.57
N PRO A 270 0.14 7.77 3.66
CA PRO A 270 1.06 8.92 3.80
C PRO A 270 2.55 8.59 3.93
N TYR A 271 2.93 7.33 3.79
CA TYR A 271 4.28 6.83 4.03
C TYR A 271 5.12 6.80 2.74
N LEU A 272 6.39 6.38 2.86
CA LEU A 272 7.29 5.98 1.78
C LEU A 272 7.51 7.02 0.67
N THR A 273 7.50 8.31 1.03
CA THR A 273 7.71 9.43 0.11
C THR A 273 8.98 9.24 -0.72
N PRO A 274 8.91 9.35 -2.07
CA PRO A 274 10.06 9.16 -2.94
C PRO A 274 11.13 10.23 -2.76
N MET A 275 12.37 9.90 -3.17
CA MET A 275 13.46 10.88 -3.25
C MET A 275 13.13 11.98 -4.28
N PRO A 276 13.59 13.23 -4.05
CA PRO A 276 14.44 13.67 -2.94
C PRO A 276 13.66 14.06 -1.67
N TYR A 277 12.35 13.82 -1.60
CA TYR A 277 11.45 14.36 -0.58
C TYR A 277 11.20 13.40 0.60
N ARG A 278 12.02 12.38 0.75
CA ARG A 278 11.91 11.40 1.85
C ARG A 278 11.78 12.08 3.22
N GLY A 279 10.73 11.69 3.98
CA GLY A 279 10.43 12.23 5.32
C GLY A 279 9.41 13.35 5.36
N ARG A 280 8.90 13.78 4.20
CA ARG A 280 7.70 14.63 4.07
C ARG A 280 6.45 13.73 3.99
N THR A 281 5.27 14.30 4.10
CA THR A 281 4.01 13.60 3.88
C THR A 281 3.92 13.15 2.42
N ASN A 282 3.58 11.87 2.19
CA ASN A 282 3.30 11.34 0.86
C ASN A 282 1.81 11.52 0.51
N ALA A 283 1.50 11.58 -0.77
CA ALA A 283 0.14 11.64 -1.30
C ALA A 283 0.12 11.15 -2.76
N PRO A 284 -1.05 10.78 -3.32
CA PRO A 284 -1.13 10.22 -4.68
C PRO A 284 -0.48 11.07 -5.78
N TYR A 285 -0.46 12.40 -5.65
CA TYR A 285 0.21 13.27 -6.63
C TYR A 285 1.74 13.04 -6.73
N MET A 286 2.34 12.28 -5.81
CA MET A 286 3.77 11.97 -5.80
C MET A 286 4.16 10.81 -6.74
N ILE A 287 3.22 10.06 -7.28
CA ILE A 287 3.45 8.93 -8.20
C ILE A 287 4.46 9.24 -9.32
N PRO A 288 4.44 10.40 -10.01
CA PRO A 288 5.39 10.65 -11.06
C PRO A 288 6.87 10.65 -10.61
N TYR A 289 7.16 10.93 -9.33
CA TYR A 289 8.53 10.78 -8.81
C TYR A 289 8.95 9.31 -8.71
N THR A 290 8.05 8.43 -8.27
CA THR A 290 8.28 6.99 -8.23
C THR A 290 8.46 6.43 -9.64
N LEU A 291 7.59 6.81 -10.58
CA LEU A 291 7.69 6.40 -11.98
C LEU A 291 8.99 6.82 -12.66
N ARG A 292 9.52 8.02 -12.34
CA ARG A 292 10.83 8.44 -12.86
C ARG A 292 11.94 7.52 -12.38
N ALA A 293 11.93 7.15 -11.09
CA ALA A 293 12.92 6.20 -10.56
C ALA A 293 12.78 4.80 -11.20
N MET A 294 11.56 4.37 -11.49
CA MET A 294 11.30 3.12 -12.22
C MET A 294 11.81 3.22 -13.68
N ALA A 295 11.55 4.35 -14.35
CA ALA A 295 12.00 4.62 -15.72
C ALA A 295 13.53 4.62 -15.82
N ASP A 296 14.21 5.30 -14.90
CA ASP A 296 15.68 5.30 -14.80
C ASP A 296 16.21 3.88 -14.55
N THR A 297 15.53 3.08 -13.73
CA THR A 297 15.90 1.71 -13.40
C THR A 297 15.82 0.78 -14.61
N LEU A 298 14.77 0.95 -15.42
CA LEU A 298 14.49 0.09 -16.59
C LEU A 298 15.15 0.60 -17.87
N ASP A 299 15.76 1.78 -17.86
CA ASP A 299 16.27 2.49 -19.05
C ASP A 299 15.16 2.64 -20.12
N LEU A 300 13.96 3.05 -19.67
CA LEU A 300 12.79 3.24 -20.52
C LEU A 300 12.24 4.68 -20.43
N PRO A 301 11.59 5.17 -21.49
CA PRO A 301 10.86 6.45 -21.41
C PRO A 301 9.79 6.44 -20.31
N LEU A 302 9.67 7.54 -19.55
CA LEU A 302 8.67 7.69 -18.49
C LEU A 302 7.24 7.33 -18.95
N ALA A 303 6.86 7.79 -20.15
CA ALA A 303 5.54 7.47 -20.71
C ALA A 303 5.33 5.97 -20.97
N ALA A 304 6.37 5.23 -21.33
CA ALA A 304 6.29 3.79 -21.53
C ALA A 304 6.07 3.07 -20.18
N VAL A 305 6.80 3.48 -19.13
CA VAL A 305 6.64 2.92 -17.78
C VAL A 305 5.25 3.24 -17.22
N ALA A 306 4.78 4.47 -17.37
CA ALA A 306 3.45 4.87 -16.93
C ALA A 306 2.34 4.07 -17.63
N ARG A 307 2.42 3.91 -18.95
CA ARG A 307 1.45 3.06 -19.69
C ARG A 307 1.53 1.59 -19.30
N GLY A 308 2.73 1.04 -19.13
CA GLY A 308 2.93 -0.35 -18.75
C GLY A 308 2.35 -0.64 -17.36
N THR A 309 2.72 0.13 -16.35
CA THR A 309 2.18 -0.02 -14.98
C THR A 309 0.66 0.16 -14.92
N ARG A 310 0.11 1.12 -15.68
CA ARG A 310 -1.34 1.28 -15.79
C ARG A 310 -1.99 0.06 -16.43
N ALA A 311 -1.44 -0.48 -17.51
CA ALA A 311 -1.99 -1.64 -18.19
C ALA A 311 -2.03 -2.85 -17.25
N THR A 312 -0.95 -3.08 -16.49
CA THR A 312 -0.87 -4.14 -15.49
C THR A 312 -1.89 -3.93 -14.37
N THR A 313 -2.00 -2.71 -13.81
CA THR A 313 -3.00 -2.38 -12.79
C THR A 313 -4.43 -2.65 -13.29
N ARG A 314 -4.74 -2.25 -14.51
CA ARG A 314 -6.07 -2.49 -15.11
C ARG A 314 -6.34 -3.97 -15.36
N ALA A 315 -5.36 -4.72 -15.83
CA ALA A 315 -5.51 -6.16 -16.06
C ALA A 315 -5.77 -6.92 -14.76
N VAL A 316 -5.13 -6.50 -13.65
CA VAL A 316 -5.27 -7.13 -12.35
C VAL A 316 -6.58 -6.78 -11.67
N TYR A 317 -6.93 -5.50 -11.60
CA TYR A 317 -8.08 -5.04 -10.80
C TYR A 317 -9.36 -4.79 -11.61
N GLY A 318 -9.29 -4.70 -12.93
CA GLY A 318 -10.46 -4.43 -13.78
C GLY A 318 -10.94 -2.98 -13.78
N VAL A 319 -10.07 -2.01 -13.41
CA VAL A 319 -10.40 -0.59 -13.21
C VAL A 319 -9.89 0.31 -14.31
#